data_aa6946b18f715c4a996d4d6dedab370b
#
_entry.id   aa6946b18f715c4a996d4d6dedab370b
#
_cell.length_a   1.000
_cell.length_b   1.000
_cell.length_c   1.000
_cell.angle_alpha   90.00
_cell.angle_beta   90.00
_cell.angle_gamma   90.00
#
_symmetry.space_group_name_H-M   'P 1'
#
loop_
_entity.id
_entity.type
_entity.pdbx_description
1 polymer ?
#
loop_
_entity_poly.entity_id
_entity_poly.type
_entity_poly.pdbx_seq_one_letter_code
_entity_poly.pdbx_strand_id
1 'polypeptide(L)'
;MMEIIFLGTGGAQPTLERNTTCMCLIKEGEILMFDAGENAQVSFLKSGLGWNKKMKIFVTHLHGDHCIGILGFLQTMTLQNRTEPIEIYGPDGIEEFIATNMKVMNFSLSFPVLITSVNNGLVVNEEKYEVHACEAEHSVTAFSYLFKEKEKLKFITF
;
A
#
# COMPACT_ATOMS: atom_id res chain seq x y z
N MET A 1 18.30 -2.37 7.31
CA MET A 1 18.36 -2.86 5.91
C MET A 1 17.05 -2.49 5.26
N MET A 2 17.05 -2.14 3.97
CA MET A 2 15.87 -1.84 3.15
C MET A 2 15.85 -2.83 1.98
N GLU A 3 14.67 -3.34 1.65
CA GLU A 3 14.47 -4.30 0.56
C GLU A 3 13.27 -3.85 -0.28
N ILE A 4 13.33 -4.05 -1.59
CA ILE A 4 12.22 -3.78 -2.51
C ILE A 4 11.82 -5.10 -3.17
N ILE A 5 10.52 -5.42 -3.12
CA ILE A 5 9.94 -6.62 -3.70
C ILE A 5 8.87 -6.19 -4.69
N PHE A 6 9.05 -6.55 -5.97
CA PHE A 6 8.03 -6.34 -7.00
C PHE A 6 7.06 -7.54 -7.00
N LEU A 7 5.81 -7.28 -6.68
CA LEU A 7 4.72 -8.27 -6.67
C LEU A 7 3.96 -8.29 -8.00
N GLY A 8 3.98 -7.17 -8.72
CA GLY A 8 3.39 -6.99 -10.03
C GLY A 8 3.99 -5.80 -10.76
N THR A 9 4.24 -5.94 -12.06
CA THR A 9 4.89 -4.93 -12.91
C THR A 9 4.18 -4.75 -14.26
N GLY A 10 2.98 -5.31 -14.42
CA GLY A 10 2.14 -5.11 -15.59
C GLY A 10 1.34 -3.81 -15.48
N GLY A 11 1.17 -3.10 -16.58
CA GLY A 11 0.25 -1.95 -16.67
C GLY A 11 -1.04 -2.35 -17.40
N ALA A 12 -2.14 -1.68 -17.06
CA ALA A 12 -3.48 -1.80 -17.61
C ALA A 12 -4.16 -3.17 -17.49
N GLN A 13 -3.46 -4.27 -17.77
CA GLN A 13 -4.04 -5.62 -17.69
C GLN A 13 -3.00 -6.64 -17.21
N PRO A 14 -3.41 -7.66 -16.42
CA PRO A 14 -2.53 -8.75 -16.07
C PRO A 14 -2.25 -9.66 -17.27
N THR A 15 -1.12 -10.38 -17.21
CA THR A 15 -0.80 -11.46 -18.14
C THR A 15 -0.61 -12.77 -17.37
N LEU A 16 -0.41 -13.88 -18.07
CA LEU A 16 -0.11 -15.16 -17.41
C LEU A 16 1.17 -15.13 -16.56
N GLU A 17 2.12 -14.27 -16.93
CA GLU A 17 3.44 -14.19 -16.30
C GLU A 17 3.61 -12.97 -15.42
N ARG A 18 2.72 -11.97 -15.51
CA ARG A 18 2.90 -10.68 -14.88
C ARG A 18 1.60 -10.11 -14.35
N ASN A 19 1.51 -9.94 -13.04
CA ASN A 19 0.40 -9.26 -12.37
C ASN A 19 0.51 -7.74 -12.58
N THR A 20 -0.60 -7.04 -12.38
CA THR A 20 -0.67 -5.58 -12.41
C THR A 20 0.10 -4.95 -11.26
N THR A 21 0.23 -3.62 -11.28
CA THR A 21 1.15 -2.86 -10.43
C THR A 21 0.97 -3.15 -8.94
N CYS A 22 2.04 -3.64 -8.31
CA CYS A 22 2.15 -3.78 -6.86
C CYS A 22 3.63 -3.93 -6.46
N MET A 23 4.10 -3.08 -5.56
CA MET A 23 5.47 -3.10 -5.05
C MET A 23 5.45 -2.99 -3.52
N CYS A 24 6.32 -3.73 -2.84
CA CYS A 24 6.55 -3.60 -1.40
C CYS A 24 7.96 -3.09 -1.14
N LEU A 25 8.08 -2.05 -0.34
CA LEU A 25 9.32 -1.62 0.29
C LEU A 25 9.30 -2.11 1.74
N ILE A 26 10.29 -2.89 2.12
CA ILE A 26 10.43 -3.44 3.46
C ILE A 26 11.50 -2.65 4.22
N LYS A 27 11.10 -2.04 5.32
CA LYS A 27 12.01 -1.28 6.19
C LYS A 27 11.87 -1.75 7.63
N GLU A 28 12.92 -2.41 8.16
CA GLU A 28 12.97 -2.89 9.54
C GLU A 28 11.74 -3.72 9.97
N GLY A 29 11.22 -4.51 9.04
CA GLY A 29 10.07 -5.38 9.27
C GLY A 29 8.71 -4.73 9.01
N GLU A 30 8.63 -3.42 8.80
CA GLU A 30 7.45 -2.73 8.31
C GLU A 30 7.34 -2.86 6.79
N ILE A 31 6.13 -2.99 6.28
CA ILE A 31 5.82 -3.11 4.86
C ILE A 31 5.16 -1.81 4.39
N LEU A 32 5.76 -1.16 3.40
CA LEU A 32 5.15 -0.06 2.66
C LEU A 32 4.80 -0.61 1.27
N MET A 33 3.51 -0.81 1.01
CA MET A 33 3.01 -1.30 -0.27
C MET A 33 2.61 -0.12 -1.14
N PHE A 34 3.07 -0.09 -2.37
CA PHE A 34 2.70 0.91 -3.37
C PHE A 34 1.89 0.23 -4.46
N ASP A 35 0.64 0.67 -4.58
CA ASP A 35 -0.44 0.08 -5.37
C ASP A 35 -0.75 -1.39 -5.01
N ALA A 36 -1.95 -1.80 -5.35
CA ALA A 36 -2.40 -3.18 -5.21
C ALA A 36 -3.38 -3.49 -6.35
N GLY A 37 -2.84 -3.77 -7.52
CA GLY A 37 -3.60 -4.22 -8.67
C GLY A 37 -4.13 -5.65 -8.51
N GLU A 38 -4.76 -6.16 -9.56
CA GLU A 38 -5.33 -7.51 -9.53
C GLU A 38 -4.29 -8.54 -9.12
N ASN A 39 -4.76 -9.51 -8.34
CA ASN A 39 -3.96 -10.65 -7.88
C ASN A 39 -2.82 -10.28 -6.89
N ALA A 40 -2.79 -9.05 -6.36
CA ALA A 40 -1.78 -8.60 -5.40
C ALA A 40 -1.69 -9.53 -4.17
N GLN A 41 -2.83 -10.05 -3.65
CA GLN A 41 -2.83 -10.96 -2.51
C GLN A 41 -2.12 -12.28 -2.80
N VAL A 42 -2.23 -12.82 -4.02
CA VAL A 42 -1.57 -14.08 -4.41
C VAL A 42 -0.06 -13.86 -4.52
N SER A 43 0.37 -12.74 -5.12
CA SER A 43 1.78 -12.38 -5.19
C SER A 43 2.39 -12.14 -3.81
N PHE A 44 1.64 -11.47 -2.91
CA PHE A 44 2.05 -11.27 -1.53
C PHE A 44 2.19 -12.60 -0.78
N LEU A 45 1.26 -13.54 -0.96
CA LEU A 45 1.35 -14.87 -0.39
C LEU A 45 2.62 -15.60 -0.88
N LYS A 46 2.90 -15.54 -2.17
CA LYS A 46 4.10 -16.14 -2.78
C LYS A 46 5.41 -15.53 -2.28
N SER A 47 5.41 -14.25 -1.92
CA SER A 47 6.61 -13.57 -1.40
C SER A 47 7.02 -14.03 -0.01
N GLY A 48 6.15 -14.72 0.74
CA GLY A 48 6.42 -15.14 2.12
C GLY A 48 6.37 -14.01 3.15
N LEU A 49 5.94 -12.81 2.76
CA LEU A 49 5.74 -11.70 3.69
C LEU A 49 4.62 -12.03 4.68
N GLY A 50 4.81 -11.63 5.93
CA GLY A 50 3.84 -11.93 7.00
C GLY A 50 2.63 -11.02 6.95
N TRP A 51 1.42 -11.62 7.04
CA TRP A 51 0.15 -10.90 6.99
C TRP A 51 -0.13 -9.99 8.19
N ASN A 52 0.51 -10.21 9.33
CA ASN A 52 0.30 -9.45 10.57
C ASN A 52 1.44 -8.46 10.89
N LYS A 53 2.27 -8.11 9.90
CA LYS A 53 3.29 -7.08 10.06
C LYS A 53 2.68 -5.68 10.01
N LYS A 54 3.33 -4.69 10.66
CA LYS A 54 3.01 -3.28 10.46
C LYS A 54 3.02 -2.96 8.98
N MET A 55 1.97 -2.33 8.47
CA MET A 55 1.79 -2.12 7.03
C MET A 55 1.10 -0.80 6.73
N LYS A 56 1.62 -0.12 5.70
CA LYS A 56 1.01 1.03 5.06
C LYS A 56 0.83 0.74 3.58
N ILE A 57 -0.31 1.13 3.01
CA ILE A 57 -0.62 0.99 1.59
C ILE A 57 -0.74 2.38 0.99
N PHE A 58 -0.04 2.64 -0.09
CA PHE A 58 -0.06 3.90 -0.83
C PHE A 58 -0.63 3.63 -2.22
N VAL A 59 -1.75 4.25 -2.55
CA VAL A 59 -2.41 4.13 -3.85
C VAL A 59 -2.07 5.35 -4.68
N THR A 60 -1.46 5.14 -5.84
CA THR A 60 -1.09 6.25 -6.72
C THR A 60 -2.32 6.90 -7.36
N HIS A 61 -3.26 6.10 -7.85
CA HIS A 61 -4.52 6.55 -8.45
C HIS A 61 -5.55 5.42 -8.50
N LEU A 62 -6.79 5.74 -8.87
CA LEU A 62 -7.91 4.79 -8.79
C LEU A 62 -8.21 4.06 -10.11
N HIS A 63 -7.25 3.88 -11.01
CA HIS A 63 -7.41 2.89 -12.08
C HIS A 63 -7.35 1.47 -11.51
N GLY A 64 -8.13 0.56 -12.11
CA GLY A 64 -8.33 -0.79 -11.57
C GLY A 64 -7.02 -1.56 -11.38
N ASP A 65 -6.10 -1.45 -12.32
CA ASP A 65 -4.79 -2.10 -12.28
C ASP A 65 -3.84 -1.60 -11.17
N HIS A 66 -4.27 -0.57 -10.40
CA HIS A 66 -3.55 -0.02 -9.25
C HIS A 66 -4.28 -0.22 -7.90
N CYS A 67 -5.61 -0.39 -7.89
CA CYS A 67 -6.37 -0.38 -6.63
C CYS A 67 -7.33 -1.56 -6.43
N ILE A 68 -7.78 -2.28 -7.50
CA ILE A 68 -8.85 -3.26 -7.35
C ILE A 68 -8.46 -4.46 -6.48
N GLY A 69 -7.18 -4.80 -6.44
CA GLY A 69 -6.65 -5.88 -5.61
C GLY A 69 -6.71 -5.62 -4.11
N ILE A 70 -6.88 -4.35 -3.68
CA ILE A 70 -6.99 -3.99 -2.25
C ILE A 70 -8.14 -4.74 -1.60
N LEU A 71 -9.28 -4.86 -2.27
CA LEU A 71 -10.46 -5.51 -1.70
C LEU A 71 -10.19 -6.98 -1.35
N GLY A 72 -9.64 -7.75 -2.28
CA GLY A 72 -9.25 -9.13 -2.03
C GLY A 72 -8.09 -9.26 -1.03
N PHE A 73 -7.18 -8.29 -1.02
CA PHE A 73 -6.06 -8.22 -0.08
C PHE A 73 -6.56 -8.05 1.36
N LEU A 74 -7.45 -7.10 1.63
CA LEU A 74 -8.05 -6.87 2.95
C LEU A 74 -8.89 -8.07 3.41
N GLN A 75 -9.66 -8.71 2.51
CA GLN A 75 -10.40 -9.94 2.82
C GLN A 75 -9.45 -11.08 3.21
N THR A 76 -8.39 -11.28 2.45
CA THR A 76 -7.40 -12.33 2.75
C THR A 76 -6.73 -12.09 4.11
N MET A 77 -6.41 -10.85 4.44
CA MET A 77 -5.85 -10.50 5.76
C MET A 77 -6.79 -10.85 6.91
N THR A 78 -8.09 -10.61 6.74
CA THR A 78 -9.10 -11.02 7.74
C THR A 78 -9.12 -12.54 7.91
N LEU A 79 -9.11 -13.29 6.80
CA LEU A 79 -9.08 -14.76 6.81
C LEU A 79 -7.76 -15.31 7.39
N GLN A 80 -6.68 -14.56 7.34
CA GLN A 80 -5.39 -14.86 7.96
C GLN A 80 -5.30 -14.38 9.42
N ASN A 81 -6.44 -14.02 10.03
CA ASN A 81 -6.55 -13.56 11.42
C ASN A 81 -5.65 -12.36 11.74
N ARG A 82 -5.54 -11.41 10.82
CA ARG A 82 -4.84 -10.15 11.11
C ARG A 82 -5.52 -9.41 12.23
N THR A 83 -4.72 -8.84 13.14
CA THR A 83 -5.15 -7.96 14.24
C THR A 83 -4.51 -6.58 14.17
N GLU A 84 -3.31 -6.49 13.54
CA GLU A 84 -2.58 -5.24 13.41
C GLU A 84 -3.32 -4.25 12.48
N PRO A 85 -3.40 -2.97 12.85
CA PRO A 85 -3.99 -1.95 11.99
C PRO A 85 -3.32 -1.86 10.62
N ILE A 86 -4.07 -1.35 9.63
CA ILE A 86 -3.53 -0.92 8.33
C ILE A 86 -3.85 0.56 8.13
N GLU A 87 -2.88 1.27 7.61
CA GLU A 87 -3.03 2.63 7.13
C GLU A 87 -3.03 2.61 5.59
N ILE A 88 -4.05 3.24 4.98
CA ILE A 88 -4.18 3.35 3.52
C ILE A 88 -4.18 4.83 3.16
N TYR A 89 -3.31 5.19 2.23
CA TYR A 89 -3.13 6.53 1.70
C TYR A 89 -3.42 6.52 0.20
N GLY A 90 -4.21 7.44 -0.30
CA GLY A 90 -4.53 7.50 -1.73
C GLY A 90 -5.29 8.77 -2.11
N PRO A 91 -5.63 8.95 -3.39
CA PRO A 91 -6.39 10.09 -3.84
C PRO A 91 -7.81 10.11 -3.25
N ASP A 92 -8.46 11.26 -3.34
CA ASP A 92 -9.88 11.38 -3.00
C ASP A 92 -10.70 10.30 -3.70
N GLY A 93 -11.67 9.71 -2.96
CA GLY A 93 -12.49 8.58 -3.43
C GLY A 93 -11.99 7.20 -2.98
N ILE A 94 -10.75 7.06 -2.48
CA ILE A 94 -10.24 5.75 -2.02
C ILE A 94 -11.07 5.18 -0.85
N GLU A 95 -11.50 6.04 0.08
CA GLU A 95 -12.34 5.63 1.20
C GLU A 95 -13.72 5.15 0.70
N GLU A 96 -14.37 5.94 -0.18
CA GLU A 96 -15.65 5.58 -0.76
C GLU A 96 -15.56 4.28 -1.56
N PHE A 97 -14.50 4.10 -2.35
CA PHE A 97 -14.24 2.87 -3.10
C PHE A 97 -14.19 1.65 -2.18
N ILE A 98 -13.42 1.70 -1.10
CA ILE A 98 -13.28 0.57 -0.17
C ILE A 98 -14.58 0.34 0.59
N ALA A 99 -15.15 1.38 1.20
CA ALA A 99 -16.34 1.27 2.05
C ALA A 99 -17.57 0.78 1.27
N THR A 100 -17.80 1.31 0.06
CA THR A 100 -18.92 0.90 -0.80
C THR A 100 -18.81 -0.56 -1.20
N ASN A 101 -17.64 -1.00 -1.64
CA ASN A 101 -17.44 -2.39 -2.05
C ASN A 101 -17.56 -3.35 -0.87
N MET A 102 -17.00 -3.03 0.29
CA MET A 102 -17.15 -3.85 1.49
C MET A 102 -18.62 -3.98 1.91
N LYS A 103 -19.38 -2.88 1.85
CA LYS A 103 -20.83 -2.88 2.13
C LYS A 103 -21.59 -3.79 1.15
N VAL A 104 -21.33 -3.66 -0.14
CA VAL A 104 -22.01 -4.45 -1.19
C VAL A 104 -21.67 -5.94 -1.05
N MET A 105 -20.43 -6.28 -0.72
CA MET A 105 -19.98 -7.64 -0.49
C MET A 105 -20.41 -8.20 0.87
N ASN A 106 -21.06 -7.40 1.73
CA ASN A 106 -21.41 -7.75 3.10
C ASN A 106 -20.23 -8.33 3.90
N PHE A 107 -19.08 -7.68 3.78
CA PHE A 107 -17.82 -8.11 4.37
C PHE A 107 -17.32 -7.10 5.41
N SER A 108 -16.91 -7.61 6.58
CA SER A 108 -16.31 -6.82 7.66
C SER A 108 -14.88 -7.26 7.94
N LEU A 109 -14.03 -6.30 8.31
CA LEU A 109 -12.64 -6.55 8.66
C LEU A 109 -12.49 -6.92 10.14
N SER A 110 -11.54 -7.78 10.45
CA SER A 110 -11.19 -8.16 11.83
C SER A 110 -10.18 -7.21 12.48
N PHE A 111 -9.70 -6.21 11.76
CA PHE A 111 -8.67 -5.25 12.18
C PHE A 111 -9.04 -3.83 11.78
N PRO A 112 -8.48 -2.81 12.48
CA PRO A 112 -8.70 -1.42 12.11
C PRO A 112 -8.07 -1.07 10.76
N VAL A 113 -8.77 -0.27 9.95
CA VAL A 113 -8.26 0.34 8.73
C VAL A 113 -8.43 1.85 8.84
N LEU A 114 -7.33 2.58 8.71
CA LEU A 114 -7.27 4.04 8.70
C LEU A 114 -7.04 4.48 7.26
N ILE A 115 -7.98 5.22 6.69
CA ILE A 115 -7.87 5.70 5.30
C ILE A 115 -7.68 7.21 5.32
N THR A 116 -6.70 7.70 4.55
CA THR A 116 -6.36 9.11 4.46
C THR A 116 -6.24 9.54 3.01
N SER A 117 -7.04 10.51 2.59
CA SER A 117 -6.85 11.19 1.31
C SER A 117 -5.55 12.00 1.32
N VAL A 118 -4.74 11.86 0.28
CA VAL A 118 -3.46 12.54 0.16
C VAL A 118 -3.55 13.81 -0.66
N ASN A 119 -2.65 14.73 -0.35
CA ASN A 119 -2.39 15.94 -1.12
C ASN A 119 -0.87 16.08 -1.32
N ASN A 120 -0.44 17.05 -2.12
CA ASN A 120 0.97 17.37 -2.27
C ASN A 120 1.66 17.61 -0.93
N GLY A 121 2.84 17.05 -0.73
CA GLY A 121 3.68 17.26 0.43
C GLY A 121 3.85 16.02 1.32
N LEU A 122 4.08 16.25 2.60
CA LEU A 122 4.35 15.20 3.58
C LEU A 122 3.08 14.40 3.89
N VAL A 123 3.12 13.09 3.66
CA VAL A 123 2.02 12.13 3.91
C VAL A 123 2.27 11.35 5.19
N VAL A 124 3.49 10.84 5.37
CA VAL A 124 3.88 10.05 6.54
C VAL A 124 5.17 10.61 7.11
N ASN A 125 5.21 10.76 8.44
CA ASN A 125 6.38 11.23 9.19
C ASN A 125 6.67 10.27 10.33
N GLU A 126 7.43 9.22 10.06
CA GLU A 126 7.91 8.26 11.06
C GLU A 126 9.28 8.68 11.61
N GLU A 127 9.70 8.06 12.71
CA GLU A 127 11.02 8.35 13.32
C GLU A 127 12.18 8.19 12.33
N LYS A 128 12.10 7.18 11.44
CA LYS A 128 13.22 6.76 10.59
C LYS A 128 13.06 7.10 9.12
N TYR A 129 11.86 7.52 8.71
CA TYR A 129 11.58 7.87 7.32
C TYR A 129 10.42 8.84 7.19
N GLU A 130 10.32 9.42 6.02
CA GLU A 130 9.18 10.20 5.55
C GLU A 130 8.67 9.62 4.23
N VAL A 131 7.37 9.78 3.98
CA VAL A 131 6.79 9.58 2.66
C VAL A 131 6.13 10.88 2.24
N HIS A 132 6.47 11.35 1.06
CA HIS A 132 5.88 12.54 0.45
C HIS A 132 5.09 12.14 -0.80
N ALA A 133 4.01 12.84 -1.08
CA ALA A 133 3.26 12.72 -2.33
C ALA A 133 3.46 13.97 -3.18
N CYS A 134 3.51 13.79 -4.48
CA CYS A 134 3.52 14.84 -5.47
C CYS A 134 2.51 14.48 -6.57
N GLU A 135 1.59 15.40 -6.87
CA GLU A 135 0.62 15.21 -7.95
C GLU A 135 1.35 14.96 -9.28
N ALA A 136 0.86 14.00 -10.03
CA ALA A 136 1.39 13.58 -11.31
C ALA A 136 0.38 13.85 -12.43
N GLU A 137 0.87 14.22 -13.61
CA GLU A 137 0.02 14.39 -14.79
C GLU A 137 -0.53 13.04 -15.25
N HIS A 138 -1.85 12.90 -15.18
CA HIS A 138 -2.55 11.68 -15.59
C HIS A 138 -4.00 12.00 -15.96
N SER A 139 -4.76 11.02 -16.52
CA SER A 139 -6.17 11.17 -16.89
C SER A 139 -7.13 11.26 -15.69
N VAL A 140 -6.69 10.85 -14.51
CA VAL A 140 -7.38 10.96 -13.23
C VAL A 140 -6.41 11.51 -12.19
N THR A 141 -6.92 11.96 -11.04
CA THR A 141 -6.04 12.40 -9.93
C THR A 141 -5.05 11.31 -9.57
N ALA A 142 -3.76 11.60 -9.70
CA ALA A 142 -2.69 10.65 -9.47
C ALA A 142 -1.54 11.29 -8.71
N PHE A 143 -0.85 10.48 -7.90
CA PHE A 143 0.29 10.90 -7.10
C PHE A 143 1.50 9.99 -7.34
N SER A 144 2.67 10.61 -7.39
CA SER A 144 3.97 9.94 -7.21
C SER A 144 4.33 10.00 -5.74
N TYR A 145 4.92 8.92 -5.20
CA TYR A 145 5.38 8.87 -3.82
C TYR A 145 6.90 8.87 -3.74
N LEU A 146 7.44 9.70 -2.86
CA LEU A 146 8.86 9.74 -2.52
C LEU A 146 9.05 9.17 -1.11
N PHE A 147 9.76 8.05 -1.00
CA PHE A 147 10.25 7.53 0.27
C PHE A 147 11.62 8.14 0.58
N LYS A 148 11.77 8.73 1.77
CA LYS A 148 13.01 9.37 2.22
C LYS A 148 13.42 8.83 3.57
N GLU A 149 14.58 8.17 3.64
CA GLU A 149 15.17 7.79 4.92
C GLU A 149 15.66 9.02 5.69
N LYS A 150 15.43 9.02 6.99
CA LYS A 150 16.02 10.01 7.90
C LYS A 150 17.39 9.54 8.36
N GLU A 151 18.38 10.43 8.30
CA GLU A 151 19.72 10.13 8.80
C GLU A 151 19.70 9.95 10.31
N LYS A 152 20.35 8.89 10.80
CA LYS A 152 20.64 8.72 12.21
C LYS A 152 21.87 9.56 12.56
N LEU A 153 21.65 10.66 13.27
CA LEU A 153 22.76 11.38 13.92
C LEU A 153 23.39 10.45 14.97
N LYS A 154 24.62 10.00 14.73
CA LYS A 154 25.42 9.30 15.75
C LYS A 154 26.22 10.34 16.51
N PHE A 155 25.89 10.58 17.78
CA PHE A 155 26.76 11.31 18.68
C PHE A 155 27.94 10.39 19.04
N ILE A 156 29.15 10.83 18.71
CA ILE A 156 30.38 10.19 19.21
C ILE A 156 30.70 10.88 20.52
N THR A 157 30.52 10.18 21.62
CA THR A 157 31.02 10.63 22.94
C THR A 157 32.50 10.25 23.00
N PHE A 158 33.37 11.24 23.20
CA PHE A 158 34.80 11.07 23.42
C PHE A 158 35.05 10.82 24.90
#